data_27492fafa518693586d50684b3faf6d5
#
_entry.id   27492fafa518693586d50684b3faf6d5
#
_cell.length_a   1.000
_cell.length_b   1.000
_cell.length_c   1.000
_cell.angle_alpha   90.00
_cell.angle_beta   90.00
_cell.angle_gamma   90.00
#
_symmetry.space_group_name_H-M   'P 1'
#
loop_
_entity.id
_entity.type
_entity.pdbx_description
1 polymer ?
#
loop_
_entity_poly.entity_id
_entity_poly.type
_entity_poly.pdbx_seq_one_letter_code
_entity_poly.pdbx_strand_id
1 'polypeptide(L)'
;MMKEKILVAYFSASGVTASAAKDIAGALNADLFEIKPTEPYTAADLDWTNGKSRSSLEMADADSRPQMAEKLENPEQYGTVLIGFPVWWYVEPRIIDTFLESCDFSGKTLIPFATSGGSGIEKCEKSLKKHLPNGDWKKGKLVNRRNAAEWAKSL
;
A
#
# COMPACT_ATOMS: atom_id res chain seq x y z
N MET A 1 1.27 -13.58 27.11
CA MET A 1 1.73 -12.55 26.18
C MET A 1 0.87 -12.59 24.92
N MET A 2 0.21 -11.50 24.66
CA MET A 2 -0.61 -11.42 23.46
C MET A 2 0.28 -11.16 22.24
N LYS A 3 0.12 -12.01 21.25
CA LYS A 3 0.73 -11.73 19.94
C LYS A 3 -0.18 -10.78 19.20
N GLU A 4 0.35 -9.67 18.81
CA GLU A 4 -0.38 -8.75 17.96
C GLU A 4 -0.51 -9.36 16.56
N LYS A 5 -1.65 -9.15 15.95
CA LYS A 5 -1.89 -9.62 14.60
C LYS A 5 -1.12 -8.78 13.58
N ILE A 6 -0.84 -9.40 12.45
CA ILE A 6 -0.22 -8.75 11.30
C ILE A 6 -1.29 -8.55 10.24
N LEU A 7 -1.34 -7.36 9.67
CA LEU A 7 -2.22 -7.03 8.55
C LEU A 7 -1.39 -6.78 7.31
N VAL A 8 -1.83 -7.32 6.18
CA VAL A 8 -1.32 -6.95 4.86
C VAL A 8 -2.43 -6.16 4.17
N ALA A 9 -2.27 -4.86 4.10
CA ALA A 9 -3.20 -3.97 3.41
C ALA A 9 -2.59 -3.59 2.06
N TYR A 10 -3.40 -3.61 0.98
CA TYR A 10 -2.85 -3.34 -0.34
C TYR A 10 -3.88 -2.71 -1.26
N PHE A 11 -3.37 -1.91 -2.20
CA PHE A 11 -4.12 -1.46 -3.37
C PHE A 11 -3.48 -2.07 -4.61
N SER A 12 -4.31 -2.60 -5.50
CA SER A 12 -3.82 -3.20 -6.75
C SER A 12 -4.68 -2.73 -7.92
N ALA A 13 -4.03 -2.21 -8.95
CA ALA A 13 -4.72 -1.75 -10.15
C ALA A 13 -4.77 -2.83 -11.23
N SER A 14 -3.70 -3.64 -11.35
CA SER A 14 -3.56 -4.62 -12.43
C SER A 14 -3.48 -6.07 -11.94
N GLY A 15 -3.55 -6.30 -10.63
CA GLY A 15 -3.47 -7.63 -10.05
C GLY A 15 -2.07 -8.05 -9.60
N VAL A 16 -1.02 -7.34 -10.00
CA VAL A 16 0.36 -7.69 -9.65
C VAL A 16 0.58 -7.51 -8.15
N THR A 17 0.20 -6.35 -7.62
CA THR A 17 0.32 -6.08 -6.18
C THR A 17 -0.55 -7.04 -5.36
N ALA A 18 -1.77 -7.34 -5.84
CA ALA A 18 -2.67 -8.28 -5.17
C ALA A 18 -2.03 -9.65 -5.03
N SER A 19 -1.38 -10.15 -6.08
CA SER A 19 -0.70 -11.43 -6.06
C SER A 19 0.43 -11.44 -5.04
N ALA A 20 1.26 -10.40 -5.03
CA ALA A 20 2.35 -10.26 -4.06
C ALA A 20 1.81 -10.19 -2.63
N ALA A 21 0.74 -9.43 -2.41
CA ALA A 21 0.13 -9.28 -1.09
C ALA A 21 -0.37 -10.62 -0.55
N LYS A 22 -0.99 -11.44 -1.39
CA LYS A 22 -1.46 -12.77 -1.00
C LYS A 22 -0.31 -13.69 -0.61
N ASP A 23 0.79 -13.65 -1.35
CA ASP A 23 1.97 -14.44 -1.05
C ASP A 23 2.59 -14.02 0.30
N ILE A 24 2.66 -12.73 0.54
CA ILE A 24 3.19 -12.19 1.80
C ILE A 24 2.29 -12.58 2.97
N ALA A 25 0.98 -12.41 2.82
CA ALA A 25 0.03 -12.75 3.87
C ALA A 25 0.08 -14.24 4.21
N GLY A 26 0.20 -15.10 3.19
CA GLY A 26 0.36 -16.54 3.39
C GLY A 26 1.64 -16.88 4.12
N ALA A 27 2.76 -16.24 3.79
CA ALA A 27 4.05 -16.47 4.43
C ALA A 27 4.07 -16.04 5.90
N LEU A 28 3.34 -14.98 6.24
CA LEU A 28 3.29 -14.42 7.60
C LEU A 28 2.10 -14.92 8.41
N ASN A 29 1.21 -15.69 7.81
CA ASN A 29 -0.08 -16.05 8.43
C ASN A 29 -0.81 -14.79 8.89
N ALA A 30 -0.85 -13.79 8.02
CA ALA A 30 -1.41 -12.47 8.30
C ALA A 30 -2.81 -12.33 7.72
N ASP A 31 -3.59 -11.39 8.27
CA ASP A 31 -4.86 -11.00 7.68
C ASP A 31 -4.60 -10.17 6.43
N LEU A 32 -5.55 -10.19 5.50
CA LEU A 32 -5.44 -9.49 4.22
C LEU A 32 -6.58 -8.49 4.09
N PHE A 33 -6.26 -7.25 3.74
CA PHE A 33 -7.26 -6.21 3.51
C PHE A 33 -6.99 -5.51 2.19
N GLU A 34 -7.94 -5.57 1.28
CA GLU A 34 -7.83 -4.87 0.01
C GLU A 34 -8.35 -3.43 0.15
N ILE A 35 -7.49 -2.46 -0.15
CA ILE A 35 -7.86 -1.04 -0.18
C ILE A 35 -8.55 -0.81 -1.53
N LYS A 36 -9.87 -0.92 -1.56
CA LYS A 36 -10.65 -0.77 -2.79
C LYS A 36 -11.11 0.66 -2.97
N PRO A 37 -10.92 1.27 -4.14
CA PRO A 37 -11.55 2.56 -4.42
C PRO A 37 -13.06 2.36 -4.58
N THR A 38 -13.84 3.37 -4.20
CA THR A 38 -15.30 3.35 -4.40
C THR A 38 -15.63 3.15 -5.87
N GLU A 39 -14.86 3.78 -6.76
CA GLU A 39 -14.95 3.58 -8.20
C GLU A 39 -13.70 2.87 -8.69
N PRO A 40 -13.82 1.62 -9.19
CA PRO A 40 -12.65 0.89 -9.71
C PRO A 40 -11.98 1.65 -10.86
N TYR A 41 -10.68 1.49 -10.97
CA TYR A 41 -9.93 2.10 -12.06
C TYR A 41 -10.12 1.30 -13.34
N THR A 42 -10.48 1.98 -14.41
CA THR A 42 -10.57 1.39 -15.76
C THR A 42 -9.22 1.47 -16.45
N ALA A 43 -9.09 0.80 -17.61
CA ALA A 43 -7.88 0.93 -18.42
C ALA A 43 -7.60 2.38 -18.82
N ALA A 44 -8.66 3.15 -19.15
CA ALA A 44 -8.52 4.57 -19.47
C ALA A 44 -8.07 5.38 -18.26
N ASP A 45 -8.56 5.05 -17.07
CA ASP A 45 -8.16 5.71 -15.83
C ASP A 45 -6.68 5.51 -15.53
N LEU A 46 -6.12 4.38 -15.94
CA LEU A 46 -4.73 3.99 -15.67
C LEU A 46 -3.76 4.42 -16.76
N ASP A 47 -4.24 5.10 -17.81
CA ASP A 47 -3.39 5.52 -18.93
C ASP A 47 -2.47 6.67 -18.48
N TRP A 48 -1.29 6.31 -18.00
CA TRP A 48 -0.30 7.27 -17.51
C TRP A 48 0.27 8.16 -18.63
N THR A 49 0.08 7.78 -19.92
CA THR A 49 0.52 8.60 -21.05
C THR A 49 -0.45 9.74 -21.33
N ASN A 50 -1.66 9.68 -20.81
CA ASN A 50 -2.67 10.72 -20.93
C ASN A 50 -2.67 11.57 -19.66
N GLY A 51 -2.22 12.82 -19.76
CA GLY A 51 -2.16 13.74 -18.63
C GLY A 51 -3.52 14.08 -18.02
N LYS A 52 -4.61 13.76 -18.73
CA LYS A 52 -5.98 13.99 -18.26
C LYS A 52 -6.65 12.73 -17.71
N SER A 53 -5.96 11.59 -17.71
CA SER A 53 -6.49 10.37 -17.12
C SER A 53 -6.68 10.54 -15.61
N ARG A 54 -7.57 9.73 -15.03
CA ARG A 54 -7.85 9.79 -13.59
C ARG A 54 -6.58 9.65 -12.76
N SER A 55 -5.75 8.66 -13.05
CA SER A 55 -4.51 8.45 -12.29
C SER A 55 -3.55 9.62 -12.43
N SER A 56 -3.42 10.19 -13.64
CA SER A 56 -2.55 11.34 -13.88
C SER A 56 -3.02 12.56 -13.07
N LEU A 57 -4.33 12.82 -13.06
CA LEU A 57 -4.90 13.96 -12.31
C LEU A 57 -4.75 13.77 -10.79
N GLU A 58 -4.98 12.56 -10.30
CA GLU A 58 -4.80 12.25 -8.87
C GLU A 58 -3.35 12.45 -8.45
N MET A 59 -2.42 11.93 -9.25
CA MET A 59 -1.00 12.02 -8.89
C MET A 59 -0.43 13.44 -9.03
N ALA A 60 -1.02 14.26 -9.89
CA ALA A 60 -0.64 15.67 -10.01
C ALA A 60 -1.10 16.51 -8.81
N ASP A 61 -2.08 16.04 -8.06
CA ASP A 61 -2.62 16.73 -6.89
C ASP A 61 -2.29 15.95 -5.63
N ALA A 62 -1.33 16.46 -4.86
CA ALA A 62 -0.90 15.82 -3.62
C ALA A 62 -2.00 15.71 -2.56
N ASP A 63 -3.03 16.54 -2.66
CA ASP A 63 -4.17 16.54 -1.72
C ASP A 63 -5.31 15.65 -2.18
N SER A 64 -5.19 15.02 -3.34
CA SER A 64 -6.21 14.10 -3.83
C SER A 64 -6.36 12.91 -2.88
N ARG A 65 -7.61 12.58 -2.53
CA ARG A 65 -7.93 11.47 -1.63
C ARG A 65 -9.07 10.64 -2.20
N PRO A 66 -8.75 9.72 -3.15
CA PRO A 66 -9.77 8.81 -3.67
C PRO A 66 -10.44 8.07 -2.52
N GLN A 67 -11.76 7.97 -2.59
CA GLN A 67 -12.55 7.39 -1.51
C GLN A 67 -12.44 5.87 -1.50
N MET A 68 -12.31 5.30 -0.31
CA MET A 68 -12.29 3.85 -0.12
C MET A 68 -13.71 3.30 -0.03
N ALA A 69 -13.93 2.14 -0.65
CA ALA A 69 -15.23 1.46 -0.61
C ALA A 69 -15.55 0.89 0.77
N GLU A 70 -14.54 0.45 1.49
CA GLU A 70 -14.68 -0.17 2.81
C GLU A 70 -13.63 0.38 3.76
N LYS A 71 -13.98 0.42 5.05
CA LYS A 71 -13.05 0.80 6.10
C LYS A 71 -12.44 -0.44 6.73
N LEU A 72 -11.21 -0.32 7.20
CA LEU A 72 -10.58 -1.37 8.01
C LEU A 72 -11.30 -1.45 9.36
N GLU A 73 -11.81 -2.63 9.69
CA GLU A 73 -12.46 -2.87 10.98
C GLU A 73 -11.44 -3.27 12.04
N ASN A 74 -11.64 -2.76 13.25
CA ASN A 74 -10.84 -3.11 14.43
C ASN A 74 -9.32 -2.98 14.16
N PRO A 75 -8.85 -1.81 13.71
CA PRO A 75 -7.42 -1.63 13.42
C PRO A 75 -6.54 -1.81 14.66
N GLU A 76 -7.09 -1.65 15.85
CA GLU A 76 -6.38 -1.79 17.12
C GLU A 76 -5.84 -3.20 17.35
N GLN A 77 -6.38 -4.22 16.69
CA GLN A 77 -5.89 -5.60 16.83
C GLN A 77 -4.54 -5.85 16.15
N TYR A 78 -4.12 -4.94 15.25
CA TYR A 78 -2.90 -5.12 14.49
C TYR A 78 -1.77 -4.31 15.06
N GLY A 79 -0.66 -4.98 15.37
CA GLY A 79 0.57 -4.30 15.81
C GLY A 79 1.51 -4.00 14.66
N THR A 80 1.40 -4.77 13.59
CA THR A 80 2.21 -4.60 12.38
C THR A 80 1.30 -4.53 11.17
N VAL A 81 1.48 -3.52 10.33
CA VAL A 81 0.72 -3.34 9.09
C VAL A 81 1.71 -3.22 7.93
N LEU A 82 1.63 -4.18 7.02
CA LEU A 82 2.33 -4.08 5.75
C LEU A 82 1.41 -3.38 4.76
N ILE A 83 1.96 -2.43 4.01
CA ILE A 83 1.18 -1.61 3.08
C ILE A 83 1.76 -1.78 1.69
N GLY A 84 0.97 -2.35 0.78
CA GLY A 84 1.39 -2.67 -0.56
C GLY A 84 0.68 -1.86 -1.63
N PHE A 85 1.41 -1.50 -2.69
CA PHE A 85 0.88 -0.68 -3.77
C PHE A 85 1.78 -0.72 -5.00
N PRO A 86 1.24 -0.41 -6.19
CA PRO A 86 2.08 -0.17 -7.35
C PRO A 86 2.70 1.22 -7.25
N VAL A 87 3.94 1.37 -7.68
CA VAL A 87 4.58 2.68 -7.72
C VAL A 87 3.98 3.49 -8.87
N TRP A 88 3.41 4.65 -8.55
CA TRP A 88 2.86 5.61 -9.53
C TRP A 88 3.64 6.92 -9.41
N TRP A 89 4.28 7.32 -10.51
CA TRP A 89 5.07 8.57 -10.53
C TRP A 89 6.04 8.64 -9.34
N TYR A 90 6.74 7.52 -9.08
CA TYR A 90 7.79 7.37 -8.05
C TYR A 90 7.29 7.35 -6.61
N VAL A 91 5.99 7.50 -6.36
CA VAL A 91 5.43 7.50 -5.00
C VAL A 91 4.21 6.57 -4.92
N GLU A 92 3.59 6.51 -3.76
CA GLU A 92 2.39 5.71 -3.56
C GLU A 92 1.18 6.34 -4.26
N PRO A 93 0.22 5.55 -4.76
CA PRO A 93 -1.06 6.08 -5.24
C PRO A 93 -1.79 6.83 -4.12
N ARG A 94 -2.56 7.86 -4.47
CA ARG A 94 -3.21 8.71 -3.48
C ARG A 94 -4.19 7.98 -2.57
N ILE A 95 -4.76 6.85 -3.04
CA ILE A 95 -5.65 6.05 -2.19
C ILE A 95 -4.91 5.45 -0.98
N ILE A 96 -3.60 5.24 -1.08
CA ILE A 96 -2.80 4.81 0.06
C ILE A 96 -2.78 5.91 1.12
N ASP A 97 -2.66 7.17 0.70
CA ASP A 97 -2.74 8.29 1.64
C ASP A 97 -4.12 8.38 2.29
N THR A 98 -5.18 8.08 1.53
CA THR A 98 -6.53 7.96 2.08
C THR A 98 -6.58 6.91 3.19
N PHE A 99 -5.98 5.75 2.94
CA PHE A 99 -5.94 4.65 3.92
C PHE A 99 -5.17 5.07 5.18
N LEU A 100 -4.00 5.71 5.01
CA LEU A 100 -3.18 6.13 6.15
C LEU A 100 -3.89 7.16 7.03
N GLU A 101 -4.79 7.95 6.45
CA GLU A 101 -5.57 8.96 7.17
C GLU A 101 -6.87 8.40 7.74
N SER A 102 -7.23 7.17 7.38
CA SER A 102 -8.53 6.58 7.73
C SER A 102 -8.63 6.08 9.16
N CYS A 103 -7.50 5.84 9.83
CA CYS A 103 -7.48 5.39 11.22
C CYS A 103 -6.15 5.77 11.86
N ASP A 104 -6.03 5.50 13.16
CA ASP A 104 -4.84 5.82 13.94
C ASP A 104 -3.84 4.68 13.85
N PHE A 105 -2.68 4.95 13.26
CA PHE A 105 -1.59 4.00 13.13
C PHE A 105 -0.46 4.23 14.14
N SER A 106 -0.63 5.15 15.09
CA SER A 106 0.41 5.41 16.08
C SER A 106 0.68 4.16 16.92
N GLY A 107 1.95 3.93 17.21
CA GLY A 107 2.38 2.75 17.97
C GLY A 107 2.47 1.46 17.16
N LYS A 108 2.07 1.48 15.89
CA LYS A 108 2.15 0.31 15.01
C LYS A 108 3.44 0.32 14.22
N THR A 109 3.97 -0.88 13.93
CA THR A 109 5.07 -1.04 12.98
C THR A 109 4.50 -1.04 11.58
N LEU A 110 5.05 -0.20 10.70
CA LEU A 110 4.57 -0.03 9.33
C LEU A 110 5.67 -0.41 8.35
N ILE A 111 5.36 -1.30 7.41
CA ILE A 111 6.34 -1.83 6.46
C ILE A 111 5.76 -1.71 5.06
N PRO A 112 6.32 -0.82 4.21
CA PRO A 112 5.83 -0.69 2.85
C PRO A 112 6.43 -1.76 1.94
N PHE A 113 5.64 -2.23 0.98
CA PHE A 113 6.15 -3.01 -0.14
C PHE A 113 5.49 -2.50 -1.42
N ALA A 114 6.21 -2.59 -2.51
CA ALA A 114 5.72 -2.03 -3.75
C ALA A 114 6.04 -2.92 -4.93
N THR A 115 5.21 -2.83 -5.95
CA THR A 115 5.48 -3.43 -7.26
C THR A 115 5.76 -2.30 -8.24
N SER A 116 6.66 -2.53 -9.18
CA SER A 116 7.08 -1.48 -10.10
C SER A 116 7.61 -2.06 -11.40
N GLY A 117 7.42 -1.33 -12.50
CA GLY A 117 8.01 -1.65 -13.79
C GLY A 117 9.45 -1.19 -13.94
N GLY A 118 10.00 -0.45 -12.96
CA GLY A 118 11.37 0.06 -13.07
C GLY A 118 11.77 1.07 -12.02
N SER A 119 10.81 1.70 -11.35
CA SER A 119 11.12 2.70 -10.31
C SER A 119 11.49 2.02 -8.98
N GLY A 120 12.36 2.64 -8.21
CA GLY A 120 12.70 2.18 -6.87
C GLY A 120 11.63 2.53 -5.84
N ILE A 121 11.79 2.04 -4.61
CA ILE A 121 10.84 2.29 -3.52
C ILE A 121 11.24 3.46 -2.64
N GLU A 122 12.46 3.95 -2.73
CA GLU A 122 13.03 4.94 -1.81
C GLU A 122 12.21 6.23 -1.72
N LYS A 123 11.72 6.72 -2.84
CA LYS A 123 10.88 7.92 -2.86
C LYS A 123 9.51 7.67 -2.24
N CYS A 124 8.99 6.44 -2.40
CA CYS A 124 7.76 6.04 -1.73
C CYS A 124 7.95 6.03 -0.22
N GLU A 125 9.06 5.49 0.26
CA GLU A 125 9.35 5.46 1.70
C GLU A 125 9.40 6.85 2.29
N LYS A 126 10.03 7.80 1.61
CA LYS A 126 10.08 9.20 2.04
C LYS A 126 8.71 9.85 2.06
N SER A 127 7.90 9.59 1.03
CA SER A 127 6.55 10.15 0.92
C SER A 127 5.64 9.63 2.02
N LEU A 128 5.66 8.33 2.27
CA LEU A 128 4.85 7.71 3.33
C LEU A 128 5.22 8.26 4.70
N LYS A 129 6.50 8.37 4.98
CA LYS A 129 6.98 8.91 6.25
C LYS A 129 6.58 10.37 6.44
N LYS A 130 6.55 11.13 5.36
CA LYS A 130 6.11 12.53 5.38
C LYS A 130 4.62 12.64 5.71
N HIS A 131 3.80 11.71 5.17
CA HIS A 131 2.36 11.70 5.42
C HIS A 131 2.01 11.22 6.82
N LEU A 132 2.81 10.33 7.40
CA LEU A 132 2.57 9.77 8.71
C LEU A 132 3.89 9.77 9.51
N PRO A 133 4.36 10.96 9.94
CA PRO A 133 5.69 11.07 10.55
C PRO A 133 5.80 10.39 11.91
N ASN A 134 4.69 10.16 12.60
CA ASN A 134 4.68 9.48 13.90
C ASN A 134 4.61 7.96 13.78
N GLY A 135 4.56 7.42 12.56
CA GLY A 135 4.56 5.99 12.34
C GLY A 135 5.95 5.39 12.56
N ASP A 136 5.98 4.14 13.01
CA ASP A 136 7.23 3.39 13.14
C ASP A 136 7.50 2.68 11.80
N TRP A 137 8.03 3.42 10.84
CA TRP A 137 8.28 2.94 9.50
C TRP A 137 9.56 2.11 9.45
N LYS A 138 9.44 0.87 8.97
CA LYS A 138 10.58 0.01 8.69
C LYS A 138 10.92 0.08 7.21
N LYS A 139 12.09 -0.42 6.87
CA LYS A 139 12.54 -0.43 5.48
C LYS A 139 11.64 -1.34 4.64
N GLY A 140 11.17 -0.82 3.52
CA GLY A 140 10.33 -1.55 2.58
C GLY A 140 11.11 -2.31 1.53
N LYS A 141 10.38 -2.90 0.59
CA LYS A 141 10.96 -3.72 -0.48
C LYS A 141 10.15 -3.59 -1.75
N LEU A 142 10.83 -3.50 -2.88
CA LEU A 142 10.21 -3.79 -4.17
C LEU A 142 10.07 -5.30 -4.29
N VAL A 143 8.85 -5.75 -4.49
CA VAL A 143 8.55 -7.18 -4.53
C VAL A 143 7.97 -7.59 -5.88
N ASN A 144 8.05 -8.87 -6.17
CA ASN A 144 7.43 -9.49 -7.33
C ASN A 144 6.97 -10.89 -6.93
N ARG A 145 6.44 -11.67 -7.88
CA ARG A 145 5.94 -13.01 -7.59
C ARG A 145 7.02 -13.95 -7.05
N ARG A 146 8.29 -13.69 -7.37
CA ARG A 146 9.38 -14.60 -7.02
C ARG A 146 9.93 -14.33 -5.62
N ASN A 147 9.94 -13.08 -5.17
CA ASN A 147 10.61 -12.71 -3.92
C ASN A 147 9.68 -12.29 -2.79
N ALA A 148 8.38 -12.12 -3.06
CA ALA A 148 7.45 -11.59 -2.06
C ALA A 148 7.38 -12.45 -0.80
N ALA A 149 7.11 -13.75 -0.95
CA ALA A 149 7.01 -14.66 0.18
C ALA A 149 8.33 -14.81 0.92
N GLU A 150 9.44 -14.91 0.19
CA GLU A 150 10.77 -15.03 0.77
C GLU A 150 11.15 -13.81 1.59
N TRP A 151 10.89 -12.61 1.05
CA TRP A 151 11.11 -11.37 1.79
C TRP A 151 10.28 -11.33 3.07
N ALA A 152 9.00 -11.70 2.98
CA ALA A 152 8.11 -11.71 4.15
C ALA A 152 8.67 -12.58 5.27
N LYS A 153 9.19 -13.75 4.93
CA LYS A 153 9.77 -14.67 5.92
C LYS A 153 11.02 -14.10 6.59
N SER A 154 11.65 -13.11 6.00
CA SER A 154 12.84 -12.47 6.58
C SER A 154 12.50 -11.38 7.59
N LEU A 155 11.25 -10.99 7.70
CA LEU A 155 10.80 -9.92 8.60
C LEU A 155 10.77 -10.32 10.06
#